data_cb320dcf558650aabff94b6052cff395
#
_entry.id   cb320dcf558650aabff94b6052cff395
#
_cell.length_a   1.000
_cell.length_b   1.000
_cell.length_c   1.000
_cell.angle_alpha   90.00
_cell.angle_beta   90.00
_cell.angle_gamma   90.00
#
_symmetry.space_group_name_H-M   'P 1'
#
loop_
_entity.id
_entity.type
_entity.pdbx_description
1 polymer ?
#
loop_
_entity_poly.entity_id
_entity_poly.type
_entity_poly.pdbx_seq_one_letter_code
_entity_poly.pdbx_strand_id
1 'polypeptide(L)'
;YEHTGFIIIFIMHLSPTLSKKILAWYDNSKRNLPWRVSKKSPKNLYYRLLSEFMLQQTQVKTVIPYFKKFTNKYKSLEALSNINEKEILKSWEGLGYYRRAKNLLAAAKILVRQYNSKLPNTLNELKKLPGIGDYTANALLGLVYDKPTIAVDGNVKRIFARYLNKKESKINFTKLIDLNKKSLFNTERNADFVEAIMEFGALICKPKDPKCEHCCLNKSCRYLKSSRKIKTNKIKKIKVINYDIFCYLNKKEKKIALTKTNK
;
A
#
# COMPACT_ATOMS: atom_id res chain seq x y z
N TYR A 1 11.01 -28.21 -25.64
CA TYR A 1 10.65 -26.84 -25.22
C TYR A 1 9.28 -26.76 -24.51
N GLU A 2 8.36 -27.70 -24.76
CA GLU A 2 7.02 -27.75 -24.14
C GLU A 2 7.04 -28.21 -22.67
N HIS A 3 7.97 -29.07 -22.28
CA HIS A 3 8.08 -29.56 -20.89
C HIS A 3 8.45 -28.47 -19.87
N THR A 4 9.20 -27.44 -20.27
CA THR A 4 9.56 -26.31 -19.39
C THR A 4 8.38 -25.40 -19.07
N GLY A 5 7.42 -25.24 -20.00
CA GLY A 5 6.20 -24.46 -19.78
C GLY A 5 5.26 -25.10 -18.73
N PHE A 6 5.06 -26.41 -18.83
CA PHE A 6 4.21 -27.18 -17.90
C PHE A 6 4.78 -27.19 -16.46
N ILE A 7 6.09 -27.37 -16.32
CA ILE A 7 6.76 -27.35 -15.02
C ILE A 7 6.67 -25.97 -14.36
N ILE A 8 6.80 -24.88 -15.13
CA ILE A 8 6.70 -23.51 -14.61
C ILE A 8 5.27 -23.21 -14.13
N ILE A 9 4.25 -23.66 -14.84
CA ILE A 9 2.84 -23.49 -14.47
C ILE A 9 2.56 -24.22 -13.15
N PHE A 10 3.01 -25.45 -12.99
CA PHE A 10 2.79 -26.24 -11.77
C PHE A 10 3.49 -25.65 -10.53
N ILE A 11 4.65 -25.00 -10.71
CA ILE A 11 5.44 -24.40 -9.62
C ILE A 11 4.85 -23.09 -9.12
N MET A 12 4.04 -22.37 -9.92
CA MET A 12 3.45 -21.08 -9.55
C MET A 12 1.97 -21.18 -9.15
N HIS A 13 1.45 -22.37 -8.91
CA HIS A 13 0.06 -22.52 -8.52
C HIS A 13 -0.14 -22.23 -7.03
N LEU A 14 -1.10 -21.34 -6.75
CA LEU A 14 -1.55 -21.00 -5.41
C LEU A 14 -2.73 -21.91 -5.03
N SER A 15 -2.82 -22.27 -3.74
CA SER A 15 -3.95 -23.07 -3.26
C SER A 15 -5.29 -22.38 -3.54
N PRO A 16 -6.31 -23.07 -4.04
CA PRO A 16 -7.65 -22.53 -4.20
C PRO A 16 -8.29 -22.03 -2.89
N THR A 17 -7.77 -22.47 -1.75
CA THR A 17 -8.25 -22.06 -0.43
C THR A 17 -7.44 -20.93 0.19
N LEU A 18 -6.42 -20.37 -0.50
CA LEU A 18 -5.52 -19.36 0.05
C LEU A 18 -6.28 -18.09 0.46
N SER A 19 -7.10 -17.56 -0.43
CA SER A 19 -7.89 -16.33 -0.15
C SER A 19 -8.89 -16.58 0.99
N LYS A 20 -9.60 -17.71 0.97
CA LYS A 20 -10.56 -18.08 2.04
C LYS A 20 -9.88 -18.15 3.41
N LYS A 21 -8.69 -18.76 3.49
CA LYS A 21 -7.93 -18.85 4.75
C LYS A 21 -7.46 -17.48 5.25
N ILE A 22 -6.96 -16.64 4.35
CA ILE A 22 -6.53 -15.27 4.72
C ILE A 22 -7.73 -14.44 5.16
N LEU A 23 -8.88 -14.54 4.49
CA LEU A 23 -10.11 -13.83 4.85
C LEU A 23 -10.64 -14.28 6.21
N ALA A 24 -10.69 -15.59 6.47
CA ALA A 24 -11.12 -16.12 7.77
C ALA A 24 -10.22 -15.64 8.92
N TRP A 25 -8.90 -15.58 8.69
CA TRP A 25 -7.97 -14.97 9.64
C TRP A 25 -8.26 -13.48 9.82
N TYR A 26 -8.48 -12.76 8.72
CA TYR A 26 -8.73 -11.31 8.72
C TYR A 26 -9.97 -10.93 9.51
N ASP A 27 -11.05 -11.69 9.36
CA ASP A 27 -12.31 -11.43 10.08
C ASP A 27 -12.12 -11.43 11.60
N ASN A 28 -11.22 -12.29 12.11
CA ASN A 28 -10.95 -12.42 13.54
C ASN A 28 -9.78 -11.55 14.06
N SER A 29 -8.92 -11.05 13.18
CA SER A 29 -7.61 -10.49 13.60
C SER A 29 -7.29 -9.11 13.04
N LYS A 30 -8.16 -8.54 12.21
CA LYS A 30 -7.94 -7.22 11.59
C LYS A 30 -7.88 -6.11 12.63
N ARG A 31 -6.95 -5.18 12.43
CA ARG A 31 -6.91 -3.94 13.23
C ARG A 31 -8.09 -3.05 12.88
N ASN A 32 -8.61 -2.35 13.87
CA ASN A 32 -9.57 -1.27 13.64
C ASN A 32 -8.80 -0.02 13.18
N LEU A 33 -8.92 0.31 11.89
CA LEU A 33 -8.24 1.46 11.30
C LEU A 33 -9.26 2.50 10.83
N PRO A 34 -9.03 3.81 11.06
CA PRO A 34 -10.05 4.85 10.84
C PRO A 34 -10.47 5.02 9.38
N TRP A 35 -9.67 4.55 8.43
CA TRP A 35 -10.01 4.57 7.00
C TRP A 35 -10.76 3.33 6.51
N ARG A 36 -10.95 2.32 7.37
CA ARG A 36 -11.71 1.10 7.06
C ARG A 36 -13.19 1.32 7.34
N VAL A 37 -13.83 2.04 6.44
CA VAL A 37 -15.27 2.26 6.49
C VAL A 37 -16.01 1.30 5.56
N SER A 38 -17.32 1.14 5.77
CA SER A 38 -18.17 0.34 4.88
C SER A 38 -18.01 0.77 3.42
N LYS A 39 -18.01 -0.19 2.49
CA LYS A 39 -18.00 0.08 1.03
C LYS A 39 -19.13 1.00 0.59
N LYS A 40 -20.29 0.91 1.23
CA LYS A 40 -21.46 1.76 0.97
C LYS A 40 -21.36 3.16 1.59
N SER A 41 -20.35 3.41 2.43
CA SER A 41 -20.18 4.72 3.05
C SER A 41 -19.84 5.79 2.00
N PRO A 42 -20.49 6.96 2.02
CA PRO A 42 -20.11 8.08 1.15
C PRO A 42 -18.66 8.56 1.39
N LYS A 43 -18.10 8.24 2.54
CA LYS A 43 -16.69 8.56 2.88
C LYS A 43 -15.69 7.56 2.31
N ASN A 44 -16.13 6.41 1.79
CA ASN A 44 -15.22 5.32 1.41
C ASN A 44 -14.15 5.77 0.41
N LEU A 45 -14.55 6.40 -0.69
CA LEU A 45 -13.63 6.88 -1.72
C LEU A 45 -12.58 7.84 -1.12
N TYR A 46 -13.02 8.89 -0.44
CA TYR A 46 -12.14 9.89 0.14
C TYR A 46 -11.18 9.31 1.18
N TYR A 47 -11.69 8.45 2.07
CA TYR A 47 -10.90 7.84 3.12
C TYR A 47 -9.86 6.86 2.56
N ARG A 48 -10.22 6.08 1.55
CA ARG A 48 -9.28 5.17 0.86
C ARG A 48 -8.21 5.96 0.12
N LEU A 49 -8.58 6.96 -0.66
CA LEU A 49 -7.63 7.81 -1.37
C LEU A 49 -6.65 8.46 -0.40
N LEU A 50 -7.15 9.13 0.64
CA LEU A 50 -6.33 9.80 1.64
C LEU A 50 -5.38 8.84 2.35
N SER A 51 -5.88 7.69 2.80
CA SER A 51 -5.04 6.71 3.50
C SER A 51 -3.94 6.14 2.60
N GLU A 52 -4.24 5.84 1.33
CA GLU A 52 -3.22 5.34 0.39
C GLU A 52 -2.08 6.34 0.20
N PHE A 53 -2.38 7.65 0.06
CA PHE A 53 -1.34 8.67 -0.02
C PHE A 53 -0.55 8.82 1.29
N MET A 54 -1.21 8.75 2.44
CA MET A 54 -0.54 8.88 3.73
C MET A 54 0.35 7.66 4.06
N LEU A 55 -0.07 6.46 3.65
CA LEU A 55 0.64 5.22 3.92
C LEU A 55 1.84 4.97 3.00
N GLN A 56 2.00 5.72 1.91
CA GLN A 56 3.20 5.64 1.09
C GLN A 56 4.45 5.89 1.94
N GLN A 57 5.29 4.85 2.13
CA GLN A 57 6.53 4.90 2.92
C GLN A 57 6.37 5.39 4.38
N THR A 58 5.16 5.33 4.95
CA THR A 58 4.89 5.74 6.32
C THR A 58 4.14 4.63 7.07
N GLN A 59 4.52 4.39 8.31
CA GLN A 59 3.92 3.36 9.13
C GLN A 59 2.50 3.72 9.56
N VAL A 60 1.62 2.72 9.65
CA VAL A 60 0.21 2.85 10.08
C VAL A 60 0.08 3.63 11.39
N LYS A 61 0.93 3.32 12.40
CA LYS A 61 0.91 4.00 13.71
C LYS A 61 1.09 5.51 13.57
N THR A 62 1.98 5.95 12.70
CA THR A 62 2.24 7.37 12.42
C THR A 62 1.07 8.01 11.67
N VAL A 63 0.45 7.29 10.73
CA VAL A 63 -0.63 7.83 9.88
C VAL A 63 -1.93 8.08 10.66
N ILE A 64 -2.29 7.21 11.62
CA ILE A 64 -3.57 7.29 12.33
C ILE A 64 -3.89 8.70 12.87
N PRO A 65 -3.02 9.38 13.66
CA PRO A 65 -3.32 10.70 14.18
C PRO A 65 -3.47 11.76 13.07
N TYR A 66 -2.64 11.70 12.04
CA TYR A 66 -2.75 12.60 10.90
C TYR A 66 -4.05 12.42 10.12
N PHE A 67 -4.42 11.17 9.86
CA PHE A 67 -5.67 10.85 9.17
C PHE A 67 -6.88 11.42 9.92
N LYS A 68 -6.96 11.21 11.24
CA LYS A 68 -8.04 11.76 12.08
C LYS A 68 -8.07 13.28 12.03
N LYS A 69 -6.92 13.95 12.20
CA LYS A 69 -6.82 15.41 12.13
C LYS A 69 -7.25 15.92 10.76
N PHE A 70 -6.84 15.24 9.69
CA PHE A 70 -7.12 15.63 8.31
C PHE A 70 -8.61 15.50 7.98
N THR A 71 -9.24 14.38 8.34
CA THR A 71 -10.66 14.14 8.09
C THR A 71 -11.59 14.97 8.96
N ASN A 72 -11.13 15.41 10.13
CA ASN A 72 -11.85 16.39 10.95
C ASN A 72 -11.84 17.78 10.32
N LYS A 73 -10.73 18.18 9.71
CA LYS A 73 -10.56 19.49 9.06
C LYS A 73 -11.17 19.53 7.67
N TYR A 74 -10.91 18.49 6.85
CA TYR A 74 -11.39 18.37 5.48
C TYR A 74 -12.32 17.17 5.37
N LYS A 75 -13.62 17.42 5.51
CA LYS A 75 -14.63 16.36 5.68
C LYS A 75 -14.98 15.61 4.39
N SER A 76 -14.59 16.15 3.23
CA SER A 76 -14.87 15.56 1.92
C SER A 76 -13.74 15.83 0.92
N LEU A 77 -13.81 15.16 -0.23
CA LEU A 77 -12.88 15.37 -1.34
C LEU A 77 -12.98 16.81 -1.89
N GLU A 78 -14.20 17.36 -1.96
CA GLU A 78 -14.48 18.73 -2.38
C GLU A 78 -13.83 19.74 -1.43
N ALA A 79 -14.04 19.54 -0.11
CA ALA A 79 -13.42 20.39 0.89
C ALA A 79 -11.89 20.39 0.79
N LEU A 80 -11.30 19.21 0.51
CA LEU A 80 -9.87 19.09 0.26
C LEU A 80 -9.44 19.76 -1.04
N SER A 81 -10.24 19.68 -2.11
CA SER A 81 -9.89 20.26 -3.42
C SER A 81 -9.85 21.79 -3.41
N ASN A 82 -10.58 22.42 -2.50
CA ASN A 82 -10.74 23.87 -2.42
C ASN A 82 -9.59 24.59 -1.69
N ILE A 83 -8.69 23.85 -1.03
CA ILE A 83 -7.58 24.48 -0.31
C ILE A 83 -6.39 24.78 -1.24
N ASN A 84 -5.49 25.64 -0.78
CA ASN A 84 -4.24 25.93 -1.49
C ASN A 84 -3.08 25.01 -1.02
N GLU A 85 -1.97 25.07 -1.75
CA GLU A 85 -0.79 24.25 -1.47
C GLU A 85 -0.18 24.54 -0.10
N LYS A 86 -0.15 25.79 0.33
CA LYS A 86 0.40 26.19 1.65
C LYS A 86 -0.41 25.55 2.78
N GLU A 87 -1.71 25.49 2.63
CA GLU A 87 -2.62 24.93 3.64
C GLU A 87 -2.48 23.42 3.77
N ILE A 88 -2.41 22.68 2.66
CA ILE A 88 -2.22 21.22 2.73
C ILE A 88 -0.84 20.88 3.32
N LEU A 89 0.22 21.60 2.93
CA LEU A 89 1.57 21.39 3.46
C LEU A 89 1.62 21.62 4.98
N LYS A 90 0.97 22.68 5.48
CA LYS A 90 0.85 22.94 6.92
C LYS A 90 0.10 21.81 7.64
N SER A 91 -0.96 21.28 7.04
CA SER A 91 -1.72 20.17 7.63
C SER A 91 -0.97 18.83 7.59
N TRP A 92 0.00 18.70 6.66
CA TRP A 92 0.85 17.51 6.48
C TRP A 92 2.17 17.56 7.27
N GLU A 93 2.44 18.70 7.92
CA GLU A 93 3.70 18.95 8.64
C GLU A 93 4.00 17.83 9.65
N GLY A 94 5.24 17.30 9.60
CA GLY A 94 5.70 16.19 10.41
C GLY A 94 5.45 14.79 9.84
N LEU A 95 4.59 14.62 8.82
CA LEU A 95 4.38 13.32 8.17
C LEU A 95 5.48 12.97 7.15
N GLY A 96 6.23 13.98 6.67
CA GLY A 96 7.30 13.83 5.70
C GLY A 96 6.83 13.53 4.27
N TYR A 97 7.81 13.43 3.36
CA TYR A 97 7.54 13.15 1.94
C TYR A 97 6.46 14.08 1.35
N TYR A 98 6.63 15.37 1.49
CA TYR A 98 5.66 16.44 1.17
C TYR A 98 5.12 16.42 -0.27
N ARG A 99 5.86 15.81 -1.21
CA ARG A 99 5.37 15.59 -2.58
C ARG A 99 4.06 14.80 -2.61
N ARG A 100 3.81 13.92 -1.63
CA ARG A 100 2.55 13.18 -1.52
C ARG A 100 1.37 14.11 -1.22
N ALA A 101 1.56 15.09 -0.34
CA ALA A 101 0.53 16.09 -0.04
C ALA A 101 0.17 16.92 -1.28
N LYS A 102 1.19 17.40 -2.03
CA LYS A 102 0.98 18.12 -3.29
C LYS A 102 0.25 17.26 -4.32
N ASN A 103 0.68 16.01 -4.49
CA ASN A 103 0.04 15.08 -5.41
C ASN A 103 -1.41 14.75 -5.00
N LEU A 104 -1.67 14.56 -3.71
CA LEU A 104 -3.03 14.34 -3.19
C LEU A 104 -3.95 15.53 -3.50
N LEU A 105 -3.48 16.77 -3.26
CA LEU A 105 -4.23 17.97 -3.57
C LEU A 105 -4.51 18.09 -5.07
N ALA A 106 -3.49 17.86 -5.91
CA ALA A 106 -3.64 17.89 -7.36
C ALA A 106 -4.63 16.82 -7.85
N ALA A 107 -4.51 15.59 -7.35
CA ALA A 107 -5.46 14.50 -7.66
C ALA A 107 -6.89 14.85 -7.21
N ALA A 108 -7.07 15.41 -6.01
CA ALA A 108 -8.38 15.84 -5.52
C ALA A 108 -9.02 16.90 -6.43
N LYS A 109 -8.25 17.91 -6.85
CA LYS A 109 -8.71 18.95 -7.80
C LYS A 109 -9.15 18.37 -9.14
N ILE A 110 -8.38 17.43 -9.70
CA ILE A 110 -8.73 16.75 -10.95
C ILE A 110 -10.00 15.93 -10.77
N LEU A 111 -10.10 15.15 -9.69
CA LEU A 111 -11.28 14.30 -9.42
C LEU A 111 -12.55 15.13 -9.29
N VAL A 112 -12.50 16.25 -8.58
CA VAL A 112 -13.68 17.12 -8.43
C VAL A 112 -14.06 17.77 -9.77
N ARG A 113 -13.08 18.32 -10.51
CA ARG A 113 -13.35 19.09 -11.73
C ARG A 113 -13.70 18.24 -12.93
N GLN A 114 -13.06 17.08 -13.11
CA GLN A 114 -13.15 16.28 -14.33
C GLN A 114 -13.94 14.98 -14.16
N TYR A 115 -14.07 14.49 -12.92
CA TYR A 115 -14.68 13.19 -12.62
C TYR A 115 -15.87 13.27 -11.65
N ASN A 116 -16.42 14.48 -11.42
CA ASN A 116 -17.57 14.69 -10.51
C ASN A 116 -17.36 14.02 -9.14
N SER A 117 -16.19 14.20 -8.55
CA SER A 117 -15.76 13.59 -7.26
C SER A 117 -15.77 12.06 -7.26
N LYS A 118 -15.78 11.39 -8.41
CA LYS A 118 -15.66 9.94 -8.53
C LYS A 118 -14.24 9.56 -8.93
N LEU A 119 -13.79 8.38 -8.51
CA LEU A 119 -12.54 7.83 -9.03
C LEU A 119 -12.76 7.22 -10.42
N PRO A 120 -11.80 7.34 -11.35
CA PRO A 120 -11.79 6.50 -12.54
C PRO A 120 -11.80 5.02 -12.18
N ASN A 121 -12.48 4.20 -12.97
CA ASN A 121 -12.65 2.78 -12.67
C ASN A 121 -11.74 1.86 -13.49
N THR A 122 -10.76 2.42 -14.18
CA THR A 122 -9.73 1.68 -14.94
C THR A 122 -8.33 1.98 -14.43
N LEU A 123 -7.43 1.00 -14.56
CA LEU A 123 -6.02 1.14 -14.14
C LEU A 123 -5.34 2.32 -14.85
N ASN A 124 -5.55 2.42 -16.17
CA ASN A 124 -4.90 3.42 -17.00
C ASN A 124 -5.33 4.84 -16.65
N GLU A 125 -6.60 5.05 -16.38
CA GLU A 125 -7.09 6.38 -16.00
C GLU A 125 -6.69 6.77 -14.58
N LEU A 126 -6.70 5.84 -13.63
CA LEU A 126 -6.19 6.10 -12.29
C LEU A 126 -4.72 6.52 -12.30
N LYS A 127 -3.91 5.91 -13.16
CA LYS A 127 -2.49 6.25 -13.31
C LYS A 127 -2.22 7.62 -13.92
N LYS A 128 -3.20 8.26 -14.54
CA LYS A 128 -3.10 9.66 -15.00
C LYS A 128 -3.16 10.65 -13.84
N LEU A 129 -3.69 10.23 -12.67
CA LEU A 129 -3.78 11.10 -11.50
C LEU A 129 -2.42 11.26 -10.82
N PRO A 130 -2.04 12.48 -10.39
CA PRO A 130 -0.76 12.73 -9.74
C PRO A 130 -0.55 11.85 -8.50
N GLY A 131 0.61 11.19 -8.44
CA GLY A 131 1.00 10.35 -7.29
C GLY A 131 0.37 8.96 -7.24
N ILE A 132 -0.41 8.57 -8.24
CA ILE A 132 -1.01 7.24 -8.37
C ILE A 132 -0.21 6.40 -9.36
N GLY A 133 0.56 5.43 -8.83
CA GLY A 133 1.25 4.40 -9.60
C GLY A 133 0.46 3.09 -9.64
N ASP A 134 1.06 2.05 -10.21
CA ASP A 134 0.43 0.72 -10.35
C ASP A 134 -0.09 0.16 -9.02
N TYR A 135 0.69 0.30 -7.95
CA TYR A 135 0.27 -0.14 -6.61
C TYR A 135 -0.99 0.59 -6.13
N THR A 136 -0.96 1.93 -6.08
CA THR A 136 -2.08 2.73 -5.57
C THR A 136 -3.32 2.57 -6.44
N ALA A 137 -3.17 2.49 -7.76
CA ALA A 137 -4.28 2.26 -8.68
C ALA A 137 -4.96 0.90 -8.42
N ASN A 138 -4.18 -0.18 -8.29
CA ASN A 138 -4.74 -1.50 -7.96
C ASN A 138 -5.37 -1.52 -6.56
N ALA A 139 -4.77 -0.87 -5.56
CA ALA A 139 -5.37 -0.73 -4.24
C ALA A 139 -6.76 -0.07 -4.32
N LEU A 140 -6.85 1.08 -5.00
CA LEU A 140 -8.10 1.81 -5.14
C LEU A 140 -9.16 1.03 -5.93
N LEU A 141 -8.78 0.33 -7.01
CA LEU A 141 -9.70 -0.54 -7.76
C LEU A 141 -10.28 -1.65 -6.89
N GLY A 142 -9.46 -2.28 -6.07
CA GLY A 142 -9.92 -3.30 -5.14
C GLY A 142 -10.76 -2.73 -4.00
N LEU A 143 -10.25 -1.71 -3.30
CA LEU A 143 -10.84 -1.17 -2.07
C LEU A 143 -12.12 -0.37 -2.30
N VAL A 144 -12.24 0.35 -3.42
CA VAL A 144 -13.38 1.22 -3.71
C VAL A 144 -14.39 0.52 -4.60
N TYR A 145 -13.93 -0.18 -5.63
CA TYR A 145 -14.79 -0.81 -6.65
C TYR A 145 -14.95 -2.32 -6.49
N ASP A 146 -14.34 -2.92 -5.47
CA ASP A 146 -14.37 -4.37 -5.23
C ASP A 146 -13.88 -5.19 -6.45
N LYS A 147 -12.99 -4.62 -7.26
CA LYS A 147 -12.47 -5.32 -8.44
C LYS A 147 -11.51 -6.44 -8.02
N PRO A 148 -11.47 -7.56 -8.78
CA PRO A 148 -10.58 -8.67 -8.52
C PRO A 148 -9.13 -8.33 -8.89
N THR A 149 -8.46 -7.58 -8.01
CA THR A 149 -7.08 -7.11 -8.15
C THR A 149 -6.34 -7.18 -6.83
N ILE A 150 -5.02 -7.13 -6.87
CA ILE A 150 -4.13 -7.09 -5.70
C ILE A 150 -3.14 -5.94 -5.86
N ALA A 151 -3.05 -5.11 -4.84
CA ALA A 151 -1.99 -4.12 -4.71
C ALA A 151 -0.68 -4.81 -4.27
N VAL A 152 0.26 -4.99 -5.18
CA VAL A 152 1.49 -5.74 -4.93
C VAL A 152 2.54 -4.86 -4.27
N ASP A 153 2.51 -4.81 -2.94
CA ASP A 153 3.53 -4.14 -2.10
C ASP A 153 4.62 -5.13 -1.63
N GLY A 154 5.54 -4.65 -0.79
CA GLY A 154 6.55 -5.50 -0.17
C GLY A 154 6.00 -6.61 0.72
N ASN A 155 4.81 -6.43 1.31
CA ASN A 155 4.15 -7.46 2.12
C ASN A 155 3.62 -8.58 1.23
N VAL A 156 2.91 -8.23 0.18
CA VAL A 156 2.36 -9.19 -0.79
C VAL A 156 3.47 -9.96 -1.51
N LYS A 157 4.53 -9.26 -1.96
CA LYS A 157 5.71 -9.91 -2.56
C LYS A 157 6.32 -10.94 -1.62
N ARG A 158 6.55 -10.58 -0.38
CA ARG A 158 7.11 -11.46 0.65
C ARG A 158 6.23 -12.68 0.94
N ILE A 159 4.90 -12.48 1.06
CA ILE A 159 3.96 -13.57 1.28
C ILE A 159 4.07 -14.60 0.15
N PHE A 160 3.94 -14.18 -1.09
CA PHE A 160 3.99 -15.09 -2.24
C PHE A 160 5.37 -15.73 -2.41
N ALA A 161 6.46 -14.96 -2.22
CA ALA A 161 7.81 -15.47 -2.28
C ALA A 161 8.04 -16.61 -1.26
N ARG A 162 7.61 -16.41 -0.01
CA ARG A 162 7.68 -17.45 1.03
C ARG A 162 6.73 -18.59 0.77
N TYR A 163 5.49 -18.31 0.39
CA TYR A 163 4.51 -19.35 0.10
C TYR A 163 5.00 -20.32 -0.97
N LEU A 164 5.64 -19.79 -2.03
CA LEU A 164 6.22 -20.55 -3.14
C LEU A 164 7.65 -21.03 -2.89
N ASN A 165 8.30 -20.59 -1.82
CA ASN A 165 9.73 -20.76 -1.54
C ASN A 165 10.63 -20.31 -2.72
N LYS A 166 10.35 -19.15 -3.29
CA LYS A 166 11.10 -18.54 -4.41
C LYS A 166 11.62 -17.15 -4.03
N LYS A 167 12.79 -16.77 -4.56
CA LYS A 167 13.28 -15.37 -4.43
C LYS A 167 12.32 -14.42 -5.12
N GLU A 168 12.04 -13.26 -4.51
CA GLU A 168 11.15 -12.23 -5.08
C GLU A 168 11.55 -11.84 -6.50
N SER A 169 12.86 -11.71 -6.77
CA SER A 169 13.41 -11.39 -8.10
C SER A 169 13.15 -12.46 -9.18
N LYS A 170 12.71 -13.66 -8.79
CA LYS A 170 12.39 -14.76 -9.71
C LYS A 170 10.88 -14.94 -9.93
N ILE A 171 10.07 -14.01 -9.42
CA ILE A 171 8.61 -14.04 -9.52
C ILE A 171 8.13 -12.86 -10.35
N ASN A 172 7.48 -13.12 -11.46
CA ASN A 172 6.65 -12.14 -12.14
C ASN A 172 5.28 -12.12 -11.44
N PHE A 173 5.05 -11.11 -10.58
CA PHE A 173 3.84 -11.03 -9.74
C PHE A 173 2.58 -10.79 -10.56
N THR A 174 2.65 -10.04 -11.66
CA THR A 174 1.50 -9.86 -12.57
C THR A 174 1.09 -11.20 -13.13
N LYS A 175 2.02 -11.94 -13.74
CA LYS A 175 1.74 -13.27 -14.28
C LYS A 175 1.27 -14.26 -13.21
N LEU A 176 1.84 -14.18 -11.98
CA LEU A 176 1.40 -15.02 -10.87
C LEU A 176 -0.07 -14.77 -10.52
N ILE A 177 -0.47 -13.51 -10.41
CA ILE A 177 -1.85 -13.12 -10.07
C ILE A 177 -2.80 -13.55 -11.19
N ASP A 178 -2.46 -13.28 -12.45
CA ASP A 178 -3.29 -13.62 -13.61
C ASP A 178 -3.53 -15.13 -13.71
N LEU A 179 -2.49 -15.95 -13.56
CA LEU A 179 -2.59 -17.42 -13.58
C LEU A 179 -3.44 -17.97 -12.42
N ASN A 180 -3.51 -17.25 -11.30
CA ASN A 180 -4.22 -17.69 -10.10
C ASN A 180 -5.49 -16.87 -9.83
N LYS A 181 -5.95 -16.09 -10.79
CA LYS A 181 -7.09 -15.17 -10.62
C LYS A 181 -8.32 -15.85 -10.06
N LYS A 182 -8.70 -17.01 -10.61
CA LYS A 182 -9.85 -17.81 -10.12
C LYS A 182 -9.68 -18.26 -8.66
N SER A 183 -8.47 -18.63 -8.24
CA SER A 183 -8.19 -19.08 -6.88
C SER A 183 -8.11 -17.92 -5.88
N LEU A 184 -7.64 -16.76 -6.31
CA LEU A 184 -7.47 -15.60 -5.46
C LEU A 184 -8.78 -14.81 -5.23
N PHE A 185 -9.66 -14.80 -6.23
CA PHE A 185 -10.87 -13.97 -6.23
C PHE A 185 -12.16 -14.82 -6.31
N ASN A 186 -12.22 -15.90 -5.53
CA ASN A 186 -13.35 -16.84 -5.52
C ASN A 186 -14.35 -16.59 -4.38
N THR A 187 -14.28 -15.43 -3.71
CA THR A 187 -15.05 -15.19 -2.47
C THR A 187 -16.03 -14.02 -2.58
N GLU A 188 -16.08 -13.30 -3.68
CA GLU A 188 -16.88 -12.07 -3.86
C GLU A 188 -16.58 -10.97 -2.82
N ARG A 189 -15.43 -11.07 -2.13
CA ARG A 189 -14.94 -10.16 -1.09
C ARG A 189 -13.59 -9.59 -1.47
N ASN A 190 -13.50 -9.04 -2.70
CA ASN A 190 -12.20 -8.63 -3.25
C ASN A 190 -11.57 -7.48 -2.45
N ALA A 191 -12.36 -6.48 -2.03
CA ALA A 191 -11.86 -5.37 -1.21
C ALA A 191 -11.34 -5.85 0.14
N ASP A 192 -12.07 -6.77 0.80
CA ASP A 192 -11.62 -7.37 2.05
C ASP A 192 -10.34 -8.18 1.83
N PHE A 193 -10.21 -8.87 0.70
CA PHE A 193 -9.02 -9.66 0.40
C PHE A 193 -7.78 -8.77 0.12
N VAL A 194 -7.96 -7.63 -0.56
CA VAL A 194 -6.87 -6.64 -0.73
C VAL A 194 -6.37 -6.14 0.64
N GLU A 195 -7.28 -5.79 1.54
CA GLU A 195 -6.88 -5.41 2.90
C GLU A 195 -6.26 -6.57 3.68
N ALA A 196 -6.88 -7.74 3.60
CA ALA A 196 -6.49 -8.91 4.36
C ALA A 196 -5.07 -9.38 4.04
N ILE A 197 -4.70 -9.42 2.76
CA ILE A 197 -3.35 -9.87 2.36
C ILE A 197 -2.26 -8.88 2.79
N MET A 198 -2.52 -7.59 2.72
CA MET A 198 -1.60 -6.56 3.22
C MET A 198 -1.46 -6.63 4.75
N GLU A 199 -2.58 -6.76 5.47
CA GLU A 199 -2.63 -6.89 6.92
C GLU A 199 -1.92 -8.15 7.40
N PHE A 200 -2.15 -9.28 6.71
CA PHE A 200 -1.50 -10.56 6.98
C PHE A 200 0.03 -10.45 6.85
N GLY A 201 0.52 -9.72 5.85
CA GLY A 201 1.94 -9.45 5.68
C GLY A 201 2.51 -8.56 6.79
N ALA A 202 1.73 -7.61 7.28
CA ALA A 202 2.15 -6.72 8.35
C ALA A 202 2.17 -7.39 9.74
N LEU A 203 1.22 -8.27 10.04
CA LEU A 203 1.02 -8.83 11.37
C LEU A 203 1.56 -10.25 11.55
N ILE A 204 1.46 -11.11 10.53
CA ILE A 204 1.80 -12.53 10.58
C ILE A 204 3.08 -12.82 9.79
N CYS A 205 3.05 -12.63 8.47
CA CYS A 205 4.20 -12.92 7.61
C CYS A 205 5.22 -11.76 7.61
N LYS A 206 5.67 -11.34 8.80
CA LYS A 206 6.57 -10.19 9.00
C LYS A 206 7.93 -10.41 8.33
N PRO A 207 8.68 -9.32 7.99
CA PRO A 207 10.03 -9.43 7.42
C PRO A 207 11.00 -10.18 8.33
N LYS A 208 11.02 -9.81 9.60
CA LYS A 208 11.76 -10.49 10.68
C LYS A 208 10.77 -11.22 11.57
N ASP A 209 11.15 -12.34 12.09
CA ASP A 209 10.40 -13.15 13.05
C ASP A 209 8.92 -13.33 12.66
N PRO A 210 8.64 -13.98 11.50
CA PRO A 210 7.28 -14.24 11.08
C PRO A 210 6.60 -15.19 12.06
N LYS A 211 5.34 -14.90 12.40
CA LYS A 211 4.52 -15.71 13.32
C LYS A 211 3.98 -16.97 12.63
N CYS A 212 4.87 -17.89 12.25
CA CYS A 212 4.50 -19.08 11.47
C CYS A 212 3.57 -20.05 12.21
N GLU A 213 3.63 -20.10 13.53
CA GLU A 213 2.75 -20.94 14.37
C GLU A 213 1.31 -20.48 14.30
N HIS A 214 1.07 -19.17 14.21
CA HIS A 214 -0.27 -18.58 14.08
C HIS A 214 -0.67 -18.31 12.62
N CYS A 215 0.09 -18.86 11.65
CA CYS A 215 -0.13 -18.59 10.24
C CYS A 215 -1.17 -19.56 9.67
N CYS A 216 -2.28 -19.03 9.16
CA CYS A 216 -3.33 -19.83 8.51
C CYS A 216 -2.87 -20.58 7.24
N LEU A 217 -1.69 -20.22 6.70
CA LEU A 217 -1.08 -20.84 5.53
C LEU A 217 0.05 -21.84 5.88
N ASN A 218 0.35 -22.09 7.16
CA ASN A 218 1.51 -22.87 7.59
C ASN A 218 1.57 -24.25 6.95
N LYS A 219 0.44 -24.98 6.89
CA LYS A 219 0.34 -26.34 6.31
C LYS A 219 0.64 -26.37 4.81
N SER A 220 0.47 -25.27 4.09
CA SER A 220 0.68 -25.19 2.64
C SER A 220 1.90 -24.34 2.24
N CYS A 221 2.55 -23.67 3.19
CA CYS A 221 3.70 -22.79 2.94
C CYS A 221 4.96 -23.61 2.62
N ARG A 222 5.45 -23.50 1.40
CA ARG A 222 6.65 -24.23 0.94
C ARG A 222 7.94 -23.75 1.63
N TYR A 223 8.03 -22.45 1.98
CA TYR A 223 9.15 -21.94 2.76
C TYR A 223 9.29 -22.63 4.11
N LEU A 224 8.17 -22.87 4.81
CA LEU A 224 8.18 -23.50 6.12
C LEU A 224 8.55 -24.98 6.04
N LYS A 225 8.12 -25.66 4.96
CA LYS A 225 8.39 -27.10 4.73
C LYS A 225 9.77 -27.37 4.13
N SER A 226 10.43 -26.37 3.61
CA SER A 226 11.72 -26.55 2.93
C SER A 226 12.88 -26.57 3.90
N SER A 227 13.80 -27.54 3.75
CA SER A 227 15.09 -27.56 4.42
C SER A 227 16.02 -26.42 3.95
N ARG A 228 15.87 -25.97 2.69
CA ARG A 228 16.60 -24.83 2.09
C ARG A 228 15.70 -23.60 2.04
N LYS A 229 15.65 -22.87 3.15
CA LYS A 229 14.90 -21.59 3.19
C LYS A 229 15.59 -20.53 2.33
N ILE A 230 14.79 -19.84 1.51
CA ILE A 230 15.28 -18.65 0.81
C ILE A 230 15.69 -17.58 1.85
N LYS A 231 16.85 -16.97 1.64
CA LYS A 231 17.19 -15.74 2.38
C LYS A 231 16.27 -14.62 1.86
N THR A 232 15.41 -14.09 2.72
CA THR A 232 14.69 -12.85 2.39
C THR A 232 15.69 -11.71 2.28
N ASN A 233 15.42 -10.77 1.36
CA ASN A 233 16.29 -9.61 1.20
C ASN A 233 16.51 -8.96 2.56
N LYS A 234 17.79 -8.82 2.97
CA LYS A 234 18.15 -8.02 4.14
C LYS A 234 17.57 -6.63 3.90
N ILE A 235 16.82 -6.10 4.87
CA ILE A 235 16.44 -4.70 4.85
C ILE A 235 17.75 -3.93 4.70
N LYS A 236 17.92 -3.22 3.58
CA LYS A 236 19.08 -2.34 3.42
C LYS A 236 19.06 -1.39 4.60
N LYS A 237 20.12 -1.38 5.40
CA LYS A 237 20.29 -0.37 6.44
C LYS A 237 20.24 0.98 5.74
N ILE A 238 19.31 1.80 6.14
CA ILE A 238 19.26 3.19 5.69
C ILE A 238 20.55 3.81 6.22
N LYS A 239 21.38 4.29 5.31
CA LYS A 239 22.57 5.06 5.68
C LYS A 239 22.04 6.40 6.22
N VAL A 240 22.10 6.55 7.53
CA VAL A 240 21.80 7.85 8.15
C VAL A 240 22.95 8.76 7.83
N ILE A 241 22.70 9.79 7.07
CA ILE A 241 23.67 10.85 6.79
C ILE A 241 23.23 12.03 7.65
N ASN A 242 24.05 12.37 8.63
CA ASN A 242 23.86 13.56 9.43
C ASN A 242 24.46 14.76 8.69
N TYR A 243 23.70 15.81 8.61
CA TYR A 243 24.16 17.08 8.04
C TYR A 243 24.04 18.15 9.11
N ASP A 244 25.10 18.95 9.26
CA ASP A 244 25.01 20.20 9.98
C ASP A 244 24.47 21.25 9.01
N ILE A 245 23.37 21.89 9.38
CA ILE A 245 22.76 22.97 8.60
C ILE A 245 23.00 24.26 9.33
N PHE A 246 23.79 25.14 8.75
CA PHE A 246 23.98 26.49 9.28
C PHE A 246 22.94 27.43 8.68
N CYS A 247 22.19 28.09 9.56
CA CYS A 247 21.19 29.10 9.19
C CYS A 247 21.77 30.50 9.43
N TYR A 248 21.91 31.28 8.39
CA TYR A 248 22.27 32.70 8.50
C TYR A 248 21.00 33.52 8.39
N LEU A 249 20.71 34.31 9.41
CA LEU A 249 19.52 35.17 9.45
C LEU A 249 19.94 36.61 9.14
N ASN A 250 19.55 37.14 7.99
CA ASN A 250 19.62 38.59 7.72
C ASN A 250 18.36 39.26 8.30
N LYS A 251 18.51 39.86 9.48
CA LYS A 251 17.39 40.51 10.18
C LYS A 251 16.84 41.75 9.43
N LYS A 252 17.69 42.47 8.67
CA LYS A 252 17.25 43.63 7.90
C LYS A 252 16.39 43.27 6.70
N GLU A 253 16.76 42.23 5.97
CA GLU A 253 16.05 41.79 4.77
C GLU A 253 15.01 40.71 5.02
N LYS A 254 14.86 40.21 6.27
CA LYS A 254 13.99 39.06 6.63
C LYS A 254 14.24 37.82 5.79
N LYS A 255 15.49 37.58 5.35
CA LYS A 255 15.92 36.45 4.54
C LYS A 255 16.72 35.44 5.37
N ILE A 256 16.54 34.15 5.08
CA ILE A 256 17.31 33.07 5.66
C ILE A 256 18.12 32.42 4.54
N ALA A 257 19.43 32.37 4.70
CA ALA A 257 20.30 31.57 3.85
C ALA A 257 20.65 30.26 4.59
N LEU A 258 20.56 29.15 3.89
CA LEU A 258 20.94 27.83 4.39
C LEU A 258 22.14 27.35 3.60
N THR A 259 23.17 26.88 4.30
CA THR A 259 24.29 26.21 3.67
C THR A 259 24.44 24.82 4.24
N LYS A 260 24.82 23.89 3.38
CA LYS A 260 25.09 22.49 3.73
C LYS A 260 26.61 22.31 3.76
N THR A 261 27.13 21.84 4.87
CA THR A 261 28.53 21.41 4.96
C THR A 261 28.61 19.89 4.79
N ASN A 262 29.46 19.45 3.87
CA ASN A 262 29.85 18.06 3.81
C ASN A 262 30.99 17.87 4.83
N LYS A 263 30.75 17.09 5.86
CA LYS A 263 31.82 16.47 6.66
C LYS A 263 32.11 15.08 6.16
#